data_b23de4bda9d7db21482f8af09d9c5f61
#
_entry.id   b23de4bda9d7db21482f8af09d9c5f61
#
_cell.length_a   1.000
_cell.length_b   1.000
_cell.length_c   1.000
_cell.angle_alpha   90.00
_cell.angle_beta   90.00
_cell.angle_gamma   90.00
#
_symmetry.space_group_name_H-M   'P 1'
#
loop_
_entity.id
_entity.type
_entity.pdbx_description
1 polymer ?
#
loop_
_entity_poly.entity_id
_entity_poly.type
_entity_poly.pdbx_seq_one_letter_code
_entity_poly.pdbx_strand_id
1 'polypeptide(L)'
;MKRAIGILLAMAVILMLGACGPSANEAASQKAEEKGSSAKSAEPEGDEKKEKLRVCIVYTGNLGDKSYNDSCNAGAQKAVSDFGIELKSLEGTSAQEWEANLLSACEGGYDLVIGSSSNMADYIAKHAPDYPKIKFAIIDTKVDLPNVESISFAQNQGSFLAGAAAAMFTQKTEIKGVNPEHIIGWVGGMDIPVLHDFYVGYEQGAKYIDPDISILQSFAGSWSDPLKGKELTLAQYEQGADIVMNVASGTGTGVLEAAKEAGEYAIGVDLNQDADQPGSVLTSMVKRVDNACYLIIQAAADGSFRGGTTQYLTLAEGGVSLTDFSVMKKSLGEKFPQDIVDKCEELEKKIASGEIEVKNYEGFGPEA
;
A
#
# COMPACT_ATOMS: atom_id res chain seq x y z
N MET A 1 3.29 47.33 35.30
CA MET A 1 3.57 47.01 36.72
C MET A 1 4.04 45.55 36.75
N LYS A 2 5.35 45.35 36.88
CA LYS A 2 6.06 44.67 38.01
C LYS A 2 5.55 43.25 38.24
N ARG A 3 6.31 42.12 38.22
CA ARG A 3 7.75 41.87 38.47
C ARG A 3 8.12 40.49 37.97
N ALA A 4 9.34 40.34 37.49
CA ALA A 4 10.19 39.20 37.33
C ALA A 4 10.62 38.58 38.68
N ILE A 5 11.02 37.30 38.67
CA ILE A 5 12.02 36.59 39.48
C ILE A 5 12.07 35.17 38.83
N GLY A 6 13.06 34.56 38.28
CA GLY A 6 14.50 34.55 38.36
C GLY A 6 15.05 33.74 39.53
N ILE A 7 15.39 32.40 39.32
CA ILE A 7 16.40 31.73 40.14
C ILE A 7 17.11 30.67 39.27
N LEU A 8 18.42 30.91 39.10
CA LEU A 8 19.50 29.97 38.77
C LEU A 8 19.97 29.20 40.00
N LEU A 9 20.44 27.94 39.84
CA LEU A 9 21.59 27.34 40.58
C LEU A 9 21.85 25.96 39.93
N ALA A 10 22.90 25.73 39.23
CA ALA A 10 24.33 25.57 39.54
C ALA A 10 24.72 24.15 39.99
N MET A 11 25.50 23.53 39.12
CA MET A 11 26.64 22.58 39.25
C MET A 11 26.86 21.79 40.55
N ALA A 12 27.16 20.49 40.38
CA ALA A 12 28.28 19.86 41.06
C ALA A 12 28.82 18.66 40.26
N VAL A 13 30.07 18.82 39.85
CA VAL A 13 31.02 17.80 39.36
C VAL A 13 31.62 17.09 40.56
N ILE A 14 31.70 15.76 40.53
CA ILE A 14 32.65 15.01 41.39
C ILE A 14 33.38 14.00 40.52
N LEU A 15 34.66 14.29 40.26
CA LEU A 15 35.71 13.33 39.87
C LEU A 15 36.17 12.59 41.12
N MET A 16 36.37 11.27 41.00
CA MET A 16 37.34 10.58 41.83
C MET A 16 38.18 9.59 41.01
N LEU A 17 39.47 9.88 41.01
CA LEU A 17 40.62 9.06 40.58
C LEU A 17 41.04 8.11 41.70
N GLY A 18 41.59 6.94 41.33
CA GLY A 18 42.40 6.08 42.18
C GLY A 18 42.73 4.79 41.43
N ALA A 19 43.79 4.57 40.99
CA ALA A 19 45.24 4.41 40.95
C ALA A 19 45.74 3.18 41.70
N CYS A 20 46.76 2.51 41.03
CA CYS A 20 47.75 1.52 41.48
C CYS A 20 47.33 0.03 41.46
N GLY A 21 47.96 -0.88 40.70
CA GLY A 21 49.28 -1.23 40.26
C GLY A 21 49.94 -2.34 41.13
N PRO A 22 51.06 -2.93 40.76
CA PRO A 22 51.15 -4.20 39.99
C PRO A 22 51.82 -5.34 40.84
N SER A 23 51.85 -6.58 40.32
CA SER A 23 52.90 -7.54 40.78
C SER A 23 53.24 -8.56 39.71
N ALA A 24 54.52 -8.55 39.35
CA ALA A 24 55.21 -9.51 38.52
C ALA A 24 55.54 -10.80 39.30
N ASN A 25 55.66 -11.90 38.63
CA ASN A 25 56.76 -12.80 38.90
C ASN A 25 57.14 -13.66 37.72
N GLU A 26 58.45 -13.68 37.50
CA GLU A 26 59.25 -14.41 36.51
C GLU A 26 59.34 -15.90 36.85
N ALA A 27 59.60 -16.72 35.85
CA ALA A 27 60.84 -17.50 35.61
C ALA A 27 60.54 -18.66 34.68
N ALA A 28 61.17 -18.65 33.57
CA ALA A 28 62.39 -19.28 33.11
C ALA A 28 62.21 -20.64 32.44
N SER A 29 62.55 -20.63 31.14
CA SER A 29 63.50 -21.52 30.42
C SER A 29 63.18 -23.01 30.22
N GLN A 30 63.01 -23.48 29.00
CA GLN A 30 64.10 -24.19 28.26
C GLN A 30 63.73 -24.52 26.83
N LYS A 31 64.74 -24.41 25.99
CA LYS A 31 64.85 -24.73 24.56
C LYS A 31 64.64 -26.21 24.25
N ALA A 32 64.03 -26.50 23.12
CA ALA A 32 64.44 -27.57 22.22
C ALA A 32 64.02 -27.22 20.79
N GLU A 33 65.00 -27.17 19.93
CA GLU A 33 64.86 -27.12 18.46
C GLU A 33 64.43 -28.51 17.94
N GLU A 34 63.50 -28.54 16.98
CA GLU A 34 63.66 -29.39 15.82
C GLU A 34 62.74 -29.03 14.64
N LYS A 35 63.29 -29.13 13.53
CA LYS A 35 63.00 -28.78 12.14
C LYS A 35 61.60 -29.09 11.60
N GLY A 36 61.07 -28.15 10.89
CA GLY A 36 60.74 -28.25 9.47
C GLY A 36 59.51 -29.03 9.04
N SER A 37 58.45 -28.33 8.72
CA SER A 37 57.67 -28.60 7.51
C SER A 37 56.80 -27.35 7.17
N SER A 38 57.09 -26.75 6.03
CA SER A 38 56.33 -25.67 5.45
C SER A 38 54.94 -26.21 5.01
N ALA A 39 53.93 -26.01 5.82
CA ALA A 39 52.54 -26.06 5.41
C ALA A 39 52.05 -24.61 5.28
N LYS A 40 51.96 -24.15 4.05
CA LYS A 40 51.29 -22.90 3.66
C LYS A 40 49.85 -22.98 4.17
N SER A 41 49.60 -22.35 5.30
CA SER A 41 48.20 -22.10 5.73
C SER A 41 47.57 -21.20 4.70
N ALA A 42 46.61 -21.71 3.97
CA ALA A 42 45.69 -20.90 3.21
C ALA A 42 44.93 -20.02 4.22
N GLU A 43 45.13 -18.72 4.11
CA GLU A 43 44.23 -17.75 4.72
C GLU A 43 42.82 -18.03 4.18
N PRO A 44 41.78 -18.01 5.00
CA PRO A 44 40.41 -18.08 4.47
C PRO A 44 40.21 -16.86 3.56
N GLU A 45 39.87 -17.13 2.31
CA GLU A 45 39.40 -16.11 1.38
C GLU A 45 38.35 -15.27 2.10
N GLY A 46 38.60 -13.96 2.13
CA GLY A 46 37.72 -13.03 2.76
C GLY A 46 36.31 -13.17 2.21
N ASP A 47 35.36 -13.22 3.09
CA ASP A 47 33.93 -13.01 2.79
C ASP A 47 33.85 -11.71 1.97
N GLU A 48 33.72 -11.81 0.64
CA GLU A 48 33.33 -10.69 -0.20
C GLU A 48 31.99 -10.22 0.37
N LYS A 49 31.99 -9.10 1.08
CA LYS A 49 30.75 -8.43 1.47
C LYS A 49 29.96 -8.18 0.19
N LYS A 50 29.00 -9.05 -0.10
CA LYS A 50 28.04 -8.84 -1.18
C LYS A 50 27.44 -7.45 -0.96
N GLU A 51 27.68 -6.53 -1.89
CA GLU A 51 27.08 -5.19 -1.80
C GLU A 51 25.56 -5.38 -1.67
N LYS A 52 24.98 -4.66 -0.72
CA LYS A 52 23.54 -4.72 -0.48
C LYS A 52 22.82 -4.09 -1.66
N LEU A 53 21.75 -4.75 -2.11
CA LEU A 53 20.84 -4.18 -3.11
C LEU A 53 20.28 -2.85 -2.59
N ARG A 54 20.47 -1.78 -3.37
CA ARG A 54 19.98 -0.43 -3.04
C ARG A 54 18.70 -0.15 -3.82
N VAL A 55 17.62 0.07 -3.08
CA VAL A 55 16.28 0.28 -3.63
C VAL A 55 15.79 1.68 -3.29
N CYS A 56 15.24 2.39 -4.27
CA CYS A 56 14.53 3.64 -4.06
C CYS A 56 13.08 3.51 -4.51
N ILE A 57 12.14 3.94 -3.67
CA ILE A 57 10.72 4.02 -4.02
C ILE A 57 10.30 5.48 -4.09
N VAL A 58 9.68 5.87 -5.19
CA VAL A 58 9.09 7.19 -5.39
C VAL A 58 7.58 7.05 -5.18
N TYR A 59 7.10 7.60 -4.08
CA TYR A 59 5.68 7.60 -3.73
C TYR A 59 4.98 8.82 -4.34
N THR A 60 3.74 8.61 -4.81
CA THR A 60 2.87 9.67 -5.33
C THR A 60 1.85 10.13 -4.30
N GLY A 61 2.34 10.45 -3.12
CA GLY A 61 1.63 10.86 -1.93
C GLY A 61 2.54 10.77 -0.72
N ASN A 62 1.97 10.92 0.46
CA ASN A 62 2.70 10.78 1.72
C ASN A 62 2.47 9.41 2.34
N LEU A 63 3.45 8.92 3.09
CA LEU A 63 3.27 7.81 4.02
C LEU A 63 2.38 8.26 5.18
N GLY A 64 1.65 7.32 5.79
CA GLY A 64 0.64 7.62 6.80
C GLY A 64 -0.76 7.83 6.20
N ASP A 65 -0.97 7.47 4.93
CA ASP A 65 -2.27 7.55 4.25
C ASP A 65 -3.25 6.45 4.67
N LYS A 66 -2.77 5.45 5.42
CA LYS A 66 -3.53 4.27 5.87
C LYS A 66 -4.19 3.49 4.72
N SER A 67 -3.62 3.56 3.53
CA SER A 67 -4.15 3.01 2.29
C SER A 67 -3.00 2.57 1.37
N TYR A 68 -2.95 3.10 0.15
CA TYR A 68 -2.09 2.68 -0.94
C TYR A 68 -0.58 2.79 -0.65
N ASN A 69 -0.12 3.98 -0.21
CA ASN A 69 1.32 4.21 0.03
C ASN A 69 1.81 3.42 1.24
N ASP A 70 1.00 3.33 2.31
CA ASP A 70 1.33 2.52 3.48
C ASP A 70 1.35 1.02 3.14
N SER A 71 0.45 0.54 2.27
CA SER A 71 0.48 -0.83 1.75
C SER A 71 1.79 -1.10 0.99
N CYS A 72 2.16 -0.23 0.03
CA CYS A 72 3.41 -0.34 -0.71
C CYS A 72 4.63 -0.37 0.24
N ASN A 73 4.68 0.55 1.20
CA ASN A 73 5.75 0.63 2.18
C ASN A 73 5.84 -0.61 3.08
N ALA A 74 4.70 -1.21 3.46
CA ALA A 74 4.70 -2.44 4.24
C ALA A 74 5.40 -3.58 3.50
N GLY A 75 5.15 -3.74 2.19
CA GLY A 75 5.87 -4.70 1.34
C GLY A 75 7.36 -4.42 1.25
N ALA A 76 7.74 -3.14 1.11
CA ALA A 76 9.14 -2.72 1.07
C ALA A 76 9.86 -2.99 2.40
N GLN A 77 9.25 -2.68 3.54
CA GLN A 77 9.83 -2.94 4.86
C GLN A 77 9.98 -4.44 5.14
N LYS A 78 9.02 -5.25 4.68
CA LYS A 78 9.15 -6.70 4.71
C LYS A 78 10.36 -7.18 3.90
N ALA A 79 10.57 -6.63 2.71
CA ALA A 79 11.73 -6.95 1.88
C ALA A 79 13.06 -6.50 2.52
N VAL A 80 13.09 -5.36 3.24
CA VAL A 80 14.26 -4.94 4.05
C VAL A 80 14.59 -6.02 5.09
N SER A 81 13.57 -6.52 5.78
CA SER A 81 13.74 -7.56 6.81
C SER A 81 14.24 -8.88 6.24
N ASP A 82 13.68 -9.31 5.09
CA ASP A 82 13.92 -10.64 4.55
C ASP A 82 15.23 -10.71 3.72
N PHE A 83 15.59 -9.63 3.01
CA PHE A 83 16.73 -9.60 2.08
C PHE A 83 17.88 -8.69 2.52
N GLY A 84 17.70 -7.90 3.58
CA GLY A 84 18.73 -7.00 4.10
C GLY A 84 19.13 -5.88 3.14
N ILE A 85 18.21 -5.44 2.26
CA ILE A 85 18.42 -4.36 1.28
C ILE A 85 18.60 -2.99 1.96
N GLU A 86 19.13 -2.02 1.21
CA GLU A 86 19.10 -0.61 1.58
C GLU A 86 17.90 0.06 0.89
N LEU A 87 16.95 0.57 1.69
CA LEU A 87 15.74 1.20 1.19
C LEU A 87 15.78 2.72 1.39
N LYS A 88 15.44 3.46 0.34
CA LYS A 88 15.15 4.89 0.35
C LYS A 88 13.71 5.13 -0.10
N SER A 89 12.96 5.90 0.67
CA SER A 89 11.62 6.41 0.31
C SER A 89 11.73 7.89 -0.06
N LEU A 90 11.13 8.28 -1.17
CA LEU A 90 10.96 9.65 -1.63
C LEU A 90 9.47 9.92 -1.81
N GLU A 91 8.94 10.87 -1.06
CA GLU A 91 7.54 11.24 -1.05
C GLU A 91 7.33 12.53 -1.86
N GLY A 92 6.23 12.63 -2.60
CA GLY A 92 5.87 13.83 -3.34
C GLY A 92 4.36 13.89 -3.58
N THR A 93 3.78 15.08 -3.54
CA THR A 93 2.34 15.31 -3.68
C THR A 93 1.97 16.02 -4.97
N SER A 94 2.96 16.38 -5.78
CA SER A 94 2.77 17.06 -7.06
C SER A 94 3.58 16.39 -8.18
N ALA A 95 3.12 16.58 -9.41
CA ALA A 95 3.77 16.08 -10.61
C ALA A 95 5.24 16.49 -10.72
N GLN A 96 5.55 17.73 -10.34
CA GLN A 96 6.91 18.25 -10.34
C GLN A 96 7.81 17.56 -9.31
N GLU A 97 7.27 17.28 -8.13
CA GLU A 97 8.00 16.55 -7.08
C GLU A 97 8.23 15.09 -7.48
N TRP A 98 7.26 14.44 -8.11
CA TRP A 98 7.41 13.06 -8.58
C TRP A 98 8.53 12.90 -9.60
N GLU A 99 8.56 13.78 -10.63
CA GLU A 99 9.62 13.77 -11.64
C GLU A 99 11.00 14.10 -11.03
N ALA A 100 11.08 15.10 -10.17
CA ALA A 100 12.31 15.48 -9.48
C ALA A 100 12.83 14.34 -8.58
N ASN A 101 11.95 13.66 -7.85
CA ASN A 101 12.29 12.52 -7.01
C ASN A 101 12.79 11.33 -7.86
N LEU A 102 12.13 11.05 -9.00
CA LEU A 102 12.60 10.01 -9.93
C LEU A 102 14.00 10.29 -10.44
N LEU A 103 14.27 11.51 -10.90
CA LEU A 103 15.61 11.90 -11.36
C LEU A 103 16.65 11.81 -10.24
N SER A 104 16.31 12.27 -9.03
CA SER A 104 17.18 12.11 -7.86
C SER A 104 17.47 10.64 -7.54
N ALA A 105 16.49 9.76 -7.71
CA ALA A 105 16.69 8.32 -7.56
C ALA A 105 17.61 7.76 -8.66
N CYS A 106 17.44 8.17 -9.92
CA CYS A 106 18.30 7.76 -11.03
C CYS A 106 19.76 8.15 -10.82
N GLU A 107 20.01 9.33 -10.26
CA GLU A 107 21.37 9.84 -9.96
C GLU A 107 21.94 9.33 -8.63
N GLY A 108 21.09 8.78 -7.76
CA GLY A 108 21.44 8.34 -6.41
C GLY A 108 22.21 7.02 -6.33
N GLY A 109 22.45 6.33 -7.47
CA GLY A 109 23.19 5.07 -7.52
C GLY A 109 22.41 3.89 -6.94
N TYR A 110 21.10 3.84 -7.13
CA TYR A 110 20.24 2.70 -6.75
C TYR A 110 20.25 1.63 -7.85
N ASP A 111 20.12 0.37 -7.44
CA ASP A 111 20.04 -0.78 -8.34
C ASP A 111 18.63 -0.98 -8.88
N LEU A 112 17.63 -0.61 -8.06
CA LEU A 112 16.20 -0.68 -8.37
C LEU A 112 15.52 0.63 -7.98
N VAL A 113 14.74 1.18 -8.91
CA VAL A 113 13.90 2.36 -8.69
C VAL A 113 12.45 1.98 -8.99
N ILE A 114 11.57 2.14 -8.00
CA ILE A 114 10.14 1.78 -8.09
C ILE A 114 9.30 3.05 -8.11
N GLY A 115 8.50 3.25 -9.16
CA GLY A 115 7.38 4.17 -9.16
C GLY A 115 6.17 3.51 -8.52
N SER A 116 5.69 4.04 -7.41
CA SER A 116 4.68 3.37 -6.60
C SER A 116 3.29 3.32 -7.26
N SER A 117 3.01 4.13 -8.28
CA SER A 117 1.66 4.19 -8.88
C SER A 117 1.70 4.55 -10.36
N SER A 118 0.53 4.42 -11.01
CA SER A 118 0.31 4.78 -12.43
C SER A 118 0.67 6.23 -12.77
N ASN A 119 0.62 7.15 -11.82
CA ASN A 119 1.05 8.54 -11.99
C ASN A 119 2.52 8.69 -12.39
N MET A 120 3.35 7.65 -12.15
CA MET A 120 4.76 7.64 -12.50
C MET A 120 5.05 7.15 -13.93
N ALA A 121 4.03 6.65 -14.66
CA ALA A 121 4.20 5.97 -15.94
C ALA A 121 4.95 6.82 -16.98
N ASP A 122 4.48 8.03 -17.24
CA ASP A 122 5.07 8.92 -18.25
C ASP A 122 6.50 9.32 -17.88
N TYR A 123 6.78 9.53 -16.59
CA TYR A 123 8.12 9.89 -16.12
C TYR A 123 9.09 8.72 -16.24
N ILE A 124 8.67 7.49 -15.87
CA ILE A 124 9.49 6.29 -16.05
C ILE A 124 9.70 6.03 -17.54
N ALA A 125 8.67 6.11 -18.37
CA ALA A 125 8.78 5.94 -19.81
C ALA A 125 9.75 6.93 -20.46
N LYS A 126 9.75 8.17 -19.97
CA LYS A 126 10.64 9.24 -20.45
C LYS A 126 12.11 9.04 -20.04
N HIS A 127 12.35 8.66 -18.78
CA HIS A 127 13.70 8.71 -18.21
C HIS A 127 14.41 7.34 -18.14
N ALA A 128 13.69 6.21 -18.00
CA ALA A 128 14.31 4.90 -17.87
C ALA A 128 15.25 4.51 -19.04
N PRO A 129 15.01 4.92 -20.30
CA PRO A 129 15.93 4.65 -21.40
C PRO A 129 17.34 5.26 -21.23
N ASP A 130 17.45 6.38 -20.51
CA ASP A 130 18.74 7.07 -20.26
C ASP A 130 19.57 6.36 -19.17
N TYR A 131 18.95 5.44 -18.40
CA TYR A 131 19.55 4.71 -17.29
C TYR A 131 19.48 3.18 -17.49
N PRO A 132 20.06 2.60 -18.54
CA PRO A 132 19.88 1.19 -18.91
C PRO A 132 20.44 0.18 -17.89
N LYS A 133 21.22 0.64 -16.91
CA LYS A 133 21.78 -0.21 -15.85
C LYS A 133 20.88 -0.28 -14.61
N ILE A 134 19.95 0.65 -14.47
CA ILE A 134 18.99 0.68 -13.38
C ILE A 134 17.82 -0.23 -13.76
N LYS A 135 17.40 -1.08 -12.83
CA LYS A 135 16.13 -1.78 -12.89
C LYS A 135 15.03 -0.81 -12.47
N PHE A 136 14.04 -0.64 -13.30
CA PHE A 136 12.86 0.13 -12.94
C PHE A 136 11.68 -0.81 -12.72
N ALA A 137 10.77 -0.40 -11.83
CA ALA A 137 9.48 -1.05 -11.72
C ALA A 137 8.36 -0.03 -11.56
N ILE A 138 7.17 -0.42 -11.98
CA ILE A 138 5.97 0.39 -11.81
C ILE A 138 4.81 -0.47 -11.31
N ILE A 139 4.01 0.10 -10.41
CA ILE A 139 2.82 -0.54 -9.86
C ILE A 139 1.59 0.20 -10.41
N ASP A 140 0.50 -0.54 -10.67
CA ASP A 140 -0.80 -0.07 -11.15
C ASP A 140 -0.91 0.27 -12.63
N THR A 141 0.12 0.03 -13.40
CA THR A 141 0.06 0.26 -14.85
C THR A 141 1.20 -0.49 -15.54
N LYS A 142 1.25 -0.40 -16.86
CA LYS A 142 2.28 -0.98 -17.70
C LYS A 142 3.17 0.11 -18.30
N VAL A 143 4.47 -0.13 -18.30
CA VAL A 143 5.45 0.61 -19.09
C VAL A 143 6.30 -0.39 -19.86
N ASP A 144 6.15 -0.40 -21.19
CA ASP A 144 6.79 -1.38 -22.07
C ASP A 144 8.23 -0.95 -22.45
N LEU A 145 9.16 -1.16 -21.53
CA LEU A 145 10.58 -0.88 -21.70
C LEU A 145 11.43 -2.04 -21.18
N PRO A 146 12.58 -2.36 -21.81
CA PRO A 146 13.37 -3.56 -21.51
C PRO A 146 13.96 -3.60 -20.09
N ASN A 147 14.02 -2.48 -19.39
CA ASN A 147 14.50 -2.39 -18.02
C ASN A 147 13.40 -2.03 -17.01
N VAL A 148 12.12 -2.12 -17.40
CA VAL A 148 10.96 -1.85 -16.53
C VAL A 148 10.16 -3.13 -16.32
N GLU A 149 9.95 -3.53 -15.07
CA GLU A 149 8.97 -4.56 -14.66
C GLU A 149 7.70 -3.89 -14.16
N SER A 150 6.56 -4.35 -14.62
CA SER A 150 5.25 -3.77 -14.29
C SER A 150 4.39 -4.76 -13.53
N ILE A 151 3.67 -4.28 -12.51
CA ILE A 151 2.62 -5.07 -11.84
C ILE A 151 1.33 -4.24 -11.82
N SER A 152 0.25 -4.82 -12.33
CA SER A 152 -1.10 -4.27 -12.29
C SER A 152 -2.08 -5.27 -11.65
N PHE A 153 -3.29 -4.81 -11.36
CA PHE A 153 -4.27 -5.57 -10.60
C PHE A 153 -5.62 -5.59 -11.31
N ALA A 154 -6.41 -6.64 -11.03
CA ALA A 154 -7.82 -6.70 -11.39
C ALA A 154 -8.67 -5.98 -10.31
N GLN A 155 -8.44 -4.67 -10.12
CA GLN A 155 -9.22 -3.89 -9.16
C GLN A 155 -10.71 -3.87 -9.48
N ASN A 156 -11.10 -4.01 -10.74
CA ASN A 156 -12.49 -4.19 -11.17
C ASN A 156 -13.13 -5.43 -10.51
N GLN A 157 -12.39 -6.55 -10.36
CA GLN A 157 -12.92 -7.77 -9.73
C GLN A 157 -13.17 -7.57 -8.23
N GLY A 158 -12.22 -6.97 -7.50
CA GLY A 158 -12.41 -6.65 -6.08
C GLY A 158 -13.53 -5.63 -5.86
N SER A 159 -13.59 -4.61 -6.72
CA SER A 159 -14.65 -3.60 -6.69
C SER A 159 -16.03 -4.16 -7.04
N PHE A 160 -16.10 -5.17 -7.92
CA PHE A 160 -17.36 -5.90 -8.17
C PHE A 160 -17.92 -6.49 -6.88
N LEU A 161 -17.08 -7.16 -6.10
CA LEU A 161 -17.50 -7.72 -4.81
C LEU A 161 -17.94 -6.61 -3.83
N ALA A 162 -17.22 -5.49 -3.79
CA ALA A 162 -17.59 -4.34 -2.97
C ALA A 162 -18.93 -3.71 -3.40
N GLY A 163 -19.17 -3.58 -4.69
CA GLY A 163 -20.43 -3.09 -5.24
C GLY A 163 -21.61 -4.03 -4.95
N ALA A 164 -21.39 -5.33 -5.08
CA ALA A 164 -22.38 -6.34 -4.71
C ALA A 164 -22.73 -6.29 -3.21
N ALA A 165 -21.70 -6.17 -2.34
CA ALA A 165 -21.90 -6.02 -0.90
C ALA A 165 -22.68 -4.73 -0.56
N ALA A 166 -22.35 -3.61 -1.19
CA ALA A 166 -23.05 -2.33 -1.01
C ALA A 166 -24.52 -2.44 -1.42
N ALA A 167 -24.80 -2.99 -2.61
CA ALA A 167 -26.16 -3.15 -3.13
C ALA A 167 -27.04 -4.10 -2.27
N MET A 168 -26.44 -5.13 -1.69
CA MET A 168 -27.16 -5.98 -0.74
C MET A 168 -27.39 -5.28 0.58
N PHE A 169 -26.43 -4.50 1.05
CA PHE A 169 -26.48 -3.81 2.34
C PHE A 169 -27.54 -2.71 2.35
N THR A 170 -27.62 -1.88 1.29
CA THR A 170 -28.62 -0.80 1.15
C THR A 170 -30.07 -1.32 1.12
N GLN A 171 -30.29 -2.63 0.93
CA GLN A 171 -31.62 -3.26 1.02
C GLN A 171 -32.01 -3.66 2.43
N LYS A 172 -31.12 -3.53 3.43
CA LYS A 172 -31.36 -3.98 4.83
C LYS A 172 -31.92 -2.84 5.69
N THR A 173 -33.10 -2.37 5.35
CA THR A 173 -33.75 -1.20 6.00
C THR A 173 -34.04 -1.38 7.51
N GLU A 174 -33.92 -2.59 8.06
CA GLU A 174 -33.92 -2.85 9.49
C GLU A 174 -32.63 -2.46 10.21
N ILE A 175 -31.56 -2.18 9.48
CA ILE A 175 -30.28 -1.67 10.00
C ILE A 175 -30.40 -0.15 10.12
N LYS A 176 -30.02 0.38 11.27
CA LYS A 176 -30.06 1.82 11.52
C LYS A 176 -29.13 2.56 10.52
N GLY A 177 -29.59 3.59 9.85
CA GLY A 177 -28.87 4.36 8.84
C GLY A 177 -29.18 3.90 7.41
N VAL A 178 -29.70 2.67 7.22
CA VAL A 178 -30.13 2.21 5.90
C VAL A 178 -31.54 2.72 5.60
N ASN A 179 -31.70 3.33 4.44
CA ASN A 179 -32.96 3.91 3.96
C ASN A 179 -33.53 3.12 2.76
N PRO A 180 -34.78 3.36 2.30
CA PRO A 180 -35.38 2.61 1.20
C PRO A 180 -35.07 3.15 -0.21
N GLU A 181 -34.16 4.12 -0.36
CA GLU A 181 -33.91 4.81 -1.63
C GLU A 181 -33.07 3.99 -2.62
N HIS A 182 -32.36 2.95 -2.16
CA HIS A 182 -31.45 2.11 -2.95
C HIS A 182 -30.39 2.95 -3.69
N ILE A 183 -29.77 3.88 -2.99
CA ILE A 183 -28.70 4.73 -3.49
C ILE A 183 -27.41 4.37 -2.75
N ILE A 184 -26.35 4.13 -3.51
CA ILE A 184 -25.00 3.94 -2.99
C ILE A 184 -24.05 4.99 -3.54
N GLY A 185 -22.92 5.20 -2.87
CA GLY A 185 -21.95 6.20 -3.27
C GLY A 185 -20.58 5.62 -3.60
N TRP A 186 -19.78 6.43 -4.29
CA TRP A 186 -18.41 6.15 -4.61
C TRP A 186 -17.61 7.48 -4.65
N VAL A 187 -16.46 7.52 -3.95
CA VAL A 187 -15.58 8.69 -3.93
C VAL A 187 -14.18 8.28 -4.36
N GLY A 188 -13.73 8.82 -5.49
CA GLY A 188 -12.37 8.66 -6.01
C GLY A 188 -11.46 9.84 -5.65
N GLY A 189 -10.16 9.57 -5.50
CA GLY A 189 -9.15 10.60 -5.25
C GLY A 189 -8.92 11.48 -6.47
N MET A 190 -8.62 10.88 -7.61
CA MET A 190 -8.30 11.56 -8.87
C MET A 190 -9.15 10.99 -10.01
N ASP A 191 -9.43 11.82 -11.01
CA ASP A 191 -10.09 11.39 -12.24
C ASP A 191 -9.04 10.84 -13.23
N ILE A 192 -8.72 9.54 -13.05
CA ILE A 192 -7.70 8.83 -13.85
C ILE A 192 -8.17 7.42 -14.20
N PRO A 193 -7.62 6.81 -15.28
CA PRO A 193 -8.11 5.53 -15.80
C PRO A 193 -8.17 4.38 -14.78
N VAL A 194 -7.18 4.23 -13.88
CA VAL A 194 -7.20 3.18 -12.87
C VAL A 194 -8.40 3.30 -11.92
N LEU A 195 -8.85 4.52 -11.61
CA LEU A 195 -10.02 4.74 -10.77
C LEU A 195 -11.33 4.47 -11.51
N HIS A 196 -11.36 4.72 -12.82
CA HIS A 196 -12.48 4.29 -13.64
C HIS A 196 -12.62 2.77 -13.69
N ASP A 197 -11.50 2.02 -13.68
CA ASP A 197 -11.54 0.55 -13.63
C ASP A 197 -12.10 0.04 -12.29
N PHE A 198 -11.77 0.68 -11.16
CA PHE A 198 -12.44 0.44 -9.87
C PHE A 198 -13.96 0.71 -9.97
N TYR A 199 -14.32 1.89 -10.50
CA TYR A 199 -15.73 2.30 -10.59
C TYR A 199 -16.55 1.36 -11.49
N VAL A 200 -16.05 0.99 -12.67
CA VAL A 200 -16.70 0.07 -13.59
C VAL A 200 -16.94 -1.30 -12.92
N GLY A 201 -15.99 -1.79 -12.14
CA GLY A 201 -16.17 -3.00 -11.34
C GLY A 201 -17.27 -2.84 -10.29
N TYR A 202 -17.23 -1.75 -9.52
CA TYR A 202 -18.22 -1.44 -8.47
C TYR A 202 -19.63 -1.35 -9.04
N GLU A 203 -19.80 -0.63 -10.16
CA GLU A 203 -21.09 -0.50 -10.85
C GLU A 203 -21.61 -1.85 -11.33
N GLN A 204 -20.75 -2.67 -11.96
CA GLN A 204 -21.14 -4.00 -12.42
C GLN A 204 -21.61 -4.90 -11.28
N GLY A 205 -20.89 -4.90 -10.14
CA GLY A 205 -21.26 -5.68 -8.96
C GLY A 205 -22.56 -5.22 -8.33
N ALA A 206 -22.75 -3.91 -8.20
CA ALA A 206 -23.97 -3.34 -7.66
C ALA A 206 -25.18 -3.68 -8.54
N LYS A 207 -25.06 -3.46 -9.86
CA LYS A 207 -26.15 -3.77 -10.83
C LYS A 207 -26.38 -5.27 -11.04
N TYR A 208 -25.42 -6.12 -10.71
CA TYR A 208 -25.61 -7.57 -10.68
C TYR A 208 -26.61 -8.00 -9.61
N ILE A 209 -26.61 -7.29 -8.48
CA ILE A 209 -27.53 -7.52 -7.35
C ILE A 209 -28.85 -6.78 -7.54
N ASP A 210 -28.79 -5.50 -7.89
CA ASP A 210 -29.94 -4.61 -8.11
C ASP A 210 -29.75 -3.81 -9.39
N PRO A 211 -30.38 -4.24 -10.51
CA PRO A 211 -30.24 -3.55 -11.79
C PRO A 211 -30.70 -2.09 -11.82
N ASP A 212 -31.58 -1.70 -10.88
CA ASP A 212 -32.17 -0.36 -10.80
C ASP A 212 -31.45 0.55 -9.78
N ILE A 213 -30.39 0.05 -9.11
CA ILE A 213 -29.64 0.80 -8.11
C ILE A 213 -29.03 2.10 -8.66
N SER A 214 -29.13 3.17 -7.90
CA SER A 214 -28.50 4.45 -8.21
C SER A 214 -27.11 4.54 -7.56
N ILE A 215 -26.13 5.04 -8.34
CA ILE A 215 -24.75 5.18 -7.85
C ILE A 215 -24.31 6.64 -8.01
N LEU A 216 -23.98 7.29 -6.90
CA LEU A 216 -23.42 8.64 -6.88
C LEU A 216 -21.90 8.55 -6.99
N GLN A 217 -21.31 9.19 -8.01
CA GLN A 217 -19.87 9.22 -8.23
C GLN A 217 -19.32 10.64 -8.01
N SER A 218 -18.19 10.74 -7.30
CA SER A 218 -17.46 12.00 -7.12
C SER A 218 -15.96 11.78 -7.15
N PHE A 219 -15.20 12.77 -7.63
CA PHE A 219 -13.74 12.81 -7.57
C PHE A 219 -13.29 13.99 -6.71
N ALA A 220 -12.38 13.75 -5.78
CA ALA A 220 -11.86 14.79 -4.88
C ALA A 220 -10.82 15.71 -5.56
N GLY A 221 -10.14 15.22 -6.59
CA GLY A 221 -9.02 15.91 -7.25
C GLY A 221 -7.74 15.92 -6.42
N SER A 222 -7.65 15.05 -5.39
CA SER A 222 -6.50 14.97 -4.48
C SER A 222 -6.39 13.58 -3.86
N TRP A 223 -5.14 13.16 -3.57
CA TRP A 223 -4.84 11.97 -2.77
C TRP A 223 -4.66 12.24 -1.28
N SER A 224 -4.59 13.52 -0.87
CA SER A 224 -4.19 13.95 0.48
C SER A 224 -5.05 15.08 1.07
N ASP A 225 -6.34 15.12 0.70
CA ASP A 225 -7.32 16.08 1.22
C ASP A 225 -8.52 15.39 1.91
N PRO A 226 -8.36 14.95 3.18
CA PRO A 226 -9.45 14.32 3.92
C PRO A 226 -10.70 15.21 4.08
N LEU A 227 -10.52 16.53 4.14
CA LEU A 227 -11.66 17.45 4.28
C LEU A 227 -12.53 17.40 3.02
N LYS A 228 -11.91 17.35 1.84
CA LYS A 228 -12.63 17.21 0.57
C LYS A 228 -13.32 15.86 0.45
N GLY A 229 -12.64 14.77 0.86
CA GLY A 229 -13.24 13.44 0.94
C GLY A 229 -14.51 13.42 1.81
N LYS A 230 -14.42 14.03 2.98
CA LYS A 230 -15.55 14.17 3.93
C LYS A 230 -16.70 14.98 3.35
N GLU A 231 -16.41 16.14 2.75
CA GLU A 231 -17.42 17.01 2.13
C GLU A 231 -18.21 16.27 1.05
N LEU A 232 -17.51 15.60 0.13
CA LEU A 232 -18.15 14.85 -0.96
C LEU A 232 -19.02 13.71 -0.44
N THR A 233 -18.55 13.01 0.58
CA THR A 233 -19.28 11.89 1.17
C THR A 233 -20.55 12.35 1.88
N LEU A 234 -20.47 13.41 2.69
CA LEU A 234 -21.66 13.98 3.34
C LEU A 234 -22.68 14.46 2.30
N ALA A 235 -22.23 15.07 1.20
CA ALA A 235 -23.12 15.47 0.11
C ALA A 235 -23.80 14.26 -0.59
N GLN A 236 -23.16 13.09 -0.65
CA GLN A 236 -23.79 11.87 -1.16
C GLN A 236 -24.80 11.29 -0.18
N TYR A 237 -24.54 11.33 1.13
CA TYR A 237 -25.51 10.94 2.16
C TYR A 237 -26.74 11.85 2.16
N GLU A 238 -26.56 13.18 2.01
CA GLU A 238 -27.67 14.13 1.84
C GLU A 238 -28.54 13.85 0.60
N GLN A 239 -27.98 13.19 -0.43
CA GLN A 239 -28.69 12.75 -1.62
C GLN A 239 -29.32 11.35 -1.49
N GLY A 240 -29.25 10.75 -0.30
CA GLY A 240 -29.89 9.47 0.01
C GLY A 240 -28.98 8.25 -0.12
N ALA A 241 -27.68 8.40 -0.39
CA ALA A 241 -26.78 7.27 -0.24
C ALA A 241 -26.67 6.87 1.22
N ASP A 242 -26.66 5.57 1.51
CA ASP A 242 -26.44 5.07 2.88
C ASP A 242 -25.11 4.31 3.04
N ILE A 243 -24.41 4.05 1.94
CA ILE A 243 -23.08 3.47 1.95
C ILE A 243 -22.22 4.06 0.82
N VAL A 244 -20.99 4.47 1.12
CA VAL A 244 -20.05 5.09 0.16
C VAL A 244 -18.74 4.31 0.11
N MET A 245 -18.32 3.88 -1.09
CA MET A 245 -17.01 3.28 -1.27
C MET A 245 -15.93 4.36 -1.40
N ASN A 246 -14.87 4.21 -0.63
CA ASN A 246 -13.67 5.03 -0.67
C ASN A 246 -12.66 4.44 -1.66
N VAL A 247 -12.18 5.24 -2.64
CA VAL A 247 -11.04 4.90 -3.50
C VAL A 247 -10.16 6.14 -3.65
N ALA A 248 -9.60 6.64 -2.53
CA ALA A 248 -9.03 7.98 -2.49
C ALA A 248 -7.76 8.14 -1.63
N SER A 249 -7.06 7.04 -1.27
CA SER A 249 -5.83 7.09 -0.45
C SER A 249 -6.04 7.90 0.84
N GLY A 250 -5.14 8.82 1.21
CA GLY A 250 -5.28 9.67 2.40
C GLY A 250 -6.55 10.54 2.43
N THR A 251 -7.03 11.00 1.27
CA THR A 251 -8.35 11.67 1.14
C THR A 251 -9.49 10.79 1.64
N GLY A 252 -9.37 9.49 1.46
CA GLY A 252 -10.36 8.49 1.88
C GLY A 252 -10.56 8.38 3.38
N THR A 253 -9.61 8.82 4.20
CA THR A 253 -9.83 8.86 5.66
C THR A 253 -11.01 9.77 6.01
N GLY A 254 -11.21 10.84 5.24
CA GLY A 254 -12.37 11.72 5.36
C GLY A 254 -13.70 11.05 4.99
N VAL A 255 -13.69 10.12 4.03
CA VAL A 255 -14.88 9.32 3.67
C VAL A 255 -15.31 8.47 4.85
N LEU A 256 -14.36 7.76 5.49
CA LEU A 256 -14.64 6.91 6.64
C LEU A 256 -15.10 7.73 7.86
N GLU A 257 -14.53 8.91 8.07
CA GLU A 257 -14.95 9.84 9.13
C GLU A 257 -16.37 10.36 8.90
N ALA A 258 -16.72 10.70 7.64
CA ALA A 258 -18.06 11.14 7.26
C ALA A 258 -19.10 10.07 7.57
N ALA A 259 -18.82 8.81 7.24
CA ALA A 259 -19.72 7.69 7.52
C ALA A 259 -20.04 7.59 9.01
N LYS A 260 -19.02 7.67 9.86
CA LYS A 260 -19.22 7.65 11.31
C LYS A 260 -19.99 8.85 11.82
N GLU A 261 -19.68 10.06 11.33
CA GLU A 261 -20.32 11.29 11.78
C GLU A 261 -21.79 11.34 11.39
N ALA A 262 -22.12 10.92 10.16
CA ALA A 262 -23.49 10.85 9.67
C ALA A 262 -24.27 9.69 10.30
N GLY A 263 -23.62 8.68 10.83
CA GLY A 263 -24.24 7.44 11.30
C GLY A 263 -24.64 6.51 10.15
N GLU A 264 -23.96 6.68 9.02
CA GLU A 264 -24.06 5.94 7.77
C GLU A 264 -22.87 4.99 7.59
N TYR A 265 -22.67 4.44 6.38
CA TYR A 265 -21.72 3.38 6.13
C TYR A 265 -20.73 3.71 5.03
N ALA A 266 -19.57 3.04 5.08
CA ALA A 266 -18.54 3.12 4.06
C ALA A 266 -17.95 1.75 3.73
N ILE A 267 -17.25 1.67 2.59
CA ILE A 267 -16.38 0.56 2.22
C ILE A 267 -14.96 1.12 2.11
N GLY A 268 -14.00 0.48 2.79
CA GLY A 268 -12.59 0.81 2.74
C GLY A 268 -11.89 0.32 1.47
N VAL A 269 -10.62 0.73 1.27
CA VAL A 269 -9.82 0.34 0.10
C VAL A 269 -8.36 0.11 0.47
N ASP A 270 -7.65 -0.65 -0.36
CA ASP A 270 -6.22 -1.01 -0.33
C ASP A 270 -5.82 -1.85 0.87
N LEU A 271 -6.00 -1.34 2.09
CA LEU A 271 -5.75 -2.03 3.36
C LEU A 271 -7.06 -2.42 4.05
N ASN A 272 -6.94 -3.24 5.09
CA ASN A 272 -8.07 -3.47 5.99
C ASN A 272 -8.30 -2.22 6.85
N GLN A 273 -9.26 -1.41 6.47
CA GLN A 273 -9.69 -0.18 7.14
C GLN A 273 -10.93 -0.39 8.04
N ASP A 274 -11.42 -1.62 8.19
CA ASP A 274 -12.64 -1.95 8.94
C ASP A 274 -12.59 -1.43 10.38
N ALA A 275 -11.42 -1.47 11.00
CA ALA A 275 -11.20 -1.03 12.38
C ALA A 275 -10.94 0.48 12.53
N ASP A 276 -10.80 1.23 11.44
CA ASP A 276 -10.57 2.68 11.50
C ASP A 276 -11.84 3.41 11.98
N GLN A 277 -13.02 2.93 11.56
CA GLN A 277 -14.32 3.41 12.04
C GLN A 277 -15.25 2.21 12.33
N PRO A 278 -15.05 1.50 13.45
CA PRO A 278 -15.83 0.31 13.78
C PRO A 278 -17.33 0.60 13.85
N GLY A 279 -18.12 -0.20 13.13
CA GLY A 279 -19.57 -0.04 13.04
C GLY A 279 -20.05 0.91 11.93
N SER A 280 -19.12 1.58 11.24
CA SER A 280 -19.42 2.39 10.05
C SER A 280 -18.75 1.86 8.78
N VAL A 281 -17.66 1.09 8.87
CA VAL A 281 -17.04 0.43 7.72
C VAL A 281 -17.58 -0.99 7.61
N LEU A 282 -18.31 -1.27 6.51
CA LEU A 282 -18.92 -2.58 6.26
C LEU A 282 -17.86 -3.65 6.02
N THR A 283 -16.93 -3.36 5.13
CA THR A 283 -15.80 -4.20 4.70
C THR A 283 -14.78 -3.31 4.00
N SER A 284 -13.61 -3.84 3.66
CA SER A 284 -12.62 -3.15 2.84
C SER A 284 -12.26 -3.98 1.62
N MET A 285 -12.20 -3.33 0.44
CA MET A 285 -11.66 -3.91 -0.78
C MET A 285 -10.13 -3.83 -0.73
N VAL A 286 -9.49 -4.93 -0.33
CA VAL A 286 -8.04 -5.02 -0.19
C VAL A 286 -7.39 -5.16 -1.55
N LYS A 287 -6.36 -4.34 -1.81
CA LYS A 287 -5.49 -4.41 -2.97
C LYS A 287 -4.05 -4.66 -2.50
N ARG A 288 -3.46 -5.77 -2.93
CA ARG A 288 -2.20 -6.28 -2.38
C ARG A 288 -0.97 -5.57 -2.96
N VAL A 289 -0.96 -4.23 -2.85
CA VAL A 289 0.18 -3.38 -3.25
C VAL A 289 1.44 -3.74 -2.45
N ASP A 290 1.28 -4.15 -1.19
CA ASP A 290 2.32 -4.70 -0.35
C ASP A 290 3.01 -5.90 -1.01
N ASN A 291 2.22 -6.84 -1.51
CA ASN A 291 2.74 -8.03 -2.18
C ASN A 291 3.45 -7.68 -3.51
N ALA A 292 2.88 -6.77 -4.30
CA ALA A 292 3.51 -6.33 -5.55
C ALA A 292 4.88 -5.70 -5.30
N CYS A 293 4.97 -4.75 -4.36
CA CYS A 293 6.23 -4.11 -3.99
C CYS A 293 7.26 -5.14 -3.47
N TYR A 294 6.82 -6.06 -2.62
CA TYR A 294 7.67 -7.14 -2.11
C TYR A 294 8.21 -8.04 -3.23
N LEU A 295 7.35 -8.50 -4.17
CA LEU A 295 7.71 -9.38 -5.28
C LEU A 295 8.73 -8.71 -6.22
N ILE A 296 8.56 -7.43 -6.55
CA ILE A 296 9.50 -6.65 -7.36
C ILE A 296 10.88 -6.62 -6.68
N ILE A 297 10.94 -6.30 -5.39
CA ILE A 297 12.19 -6.22 -4.64
C ILE A 297 12.83 -7.61 -4.51
N GLN A 298 12.03 -8.65 -4.26
CA GLN A 298 12.49 -10.03 -4.23
C GLN A 298 13.15 -10.42 -5.55
N ALA A 299 12.47 -10.16 -6.67
CA ALA A 299 12.99 -10.46 -8.00
C ALA A 299 14.33 -9.73 -8.30
N ALA A 300 14.48 -8.50 -7.82
CA ALA A 300 15.73 -7.78 -7.95
C ALA A 300 16.85 -8.36 -7.06
N ALA A 301 16.50 -8.84 -5.85
CA ALA A 301 17.44 -9.39 -4.87
C ALA A 301 17.95 -10.79 -5.24
N ASP A 302 17.08 -11.66 -5.78
CA ASP A 302 17.41 -13.03 -6.18
C ASP A 302 17.87 -13.15 -7.64
N GLY A 303 17.83 -12.06 -8.42
CA GLY A 303 18.27 -12.00 -9.82
C GLY A 303 17.22 -12.48 -10.83
N SER A 304 15.96 -12.72 -10.40
CA SER A 304 14.86 -13.12 -11.29
C SER A 304 14.09 -11.96 -11.91
N PHE A 305 14.53 -10.71 -11.69
CA PHE A 305 13.92 -9.50 -12.26
C PHE A 305 13.77 -9.57 -13.78
N ARG A 306 12.59 -9.28 -14.29
CA ARG A 306 12.24 -9.41 -15.70
C ARG A 306 11.72 -8.08 -16.28
N GLY A 307 12.65 -7.23 -16.71
CA GLY A 307 12.26 -6.02 -17.45
C GLY A 307 11.54 -6.35 -18.76
N GLY A 308 10.65 -5.48 -19.19
CA GLY A 308 9.76 -5.67 -20.34
C GLY A 308 8.60 -6.65 -20.08
N THR A 309 8.33 -6.99 -18.81
CA THR A 309 7.20 -7.88 -18.46
C THR A 309 6.17 -7.17 -17.60
N THR A 310 4.92 -7.61 -17.72
CA THR A 310 3.82 -7.17 -16.87
C THR A 310 3.19 -8.38 -16.18
N GLN A 311 3.00 -8.29 -14.86
CA GLN A 311 2.20 -9.23 -14.09
C GLN A 311 0.84 -8.59 -13.84
N TYR A 312 -0.24 -9.34 -14.04
CA TYR A 312 -1.60 -8.91 -13.73
C TYR A 312 -2.15 -9.77 -12.60
N LEU A 313 -2.33 -9.16 -11.43
CA LEU A 313 -2.74 -9.86 -10.22
C LEU A 313 -4.25 -9.79 -10.06
N THR A 314 -4.91 -10.91 -10.30
CA THR A 314 -6.36 -11.05 -10.23
C THR A 314 -6.81 -11.45 -8.83
N LEU A 315 -8.11 -11.58 -8.65
CA LEU A 315 -8.73 -12.15 -7.47
C LEU A 315 -8.30 -13.61 -7.25
N ALA A 316 -8.13 -14.39 -8.33
CA ALA A 316 -7.66 -15.77 -8.26
C ALA A 316 -6.20 -15.88 -7.76
N GLU A 317 -5.33 -14.92 -8.11
CA GLU A 317 -3.95 -14.83 -7.60
C GLU A 317 -3.86 -14.12 -6.23
N GLY A 318 -4.98 -13.72 -5.64
CA GLY A 318 -5.00 -13.01 -4.36
C GLY A 318 -4.48 -11.57 -4.47
N GLY A 319 -4.52 -10.97 -5.66
CA GLY A 319 -4.15 -9.57 -5.88
C GLY A 319 -5.15 -8.58 -5.31
N VAL A 320 -6.42 -8.97 -5.26
CA VAL A 320 -7.53 -8.21 -4.68
C VAL A 320 -8.45 -9.15 -3.89
N SER A 321 -9.17 -8.61 -2.89
CA SER A 321 -10.14 -9.36 -2.09
C SER A 321 -11.04 -8.42 -1.31
N LEU A 322 -12.06 -8.95 -0.62
CA LEU A 322 -12.73 -8.26 0.50
C LEU A 322 -12.15 -8.72 1.84
N THR A 323 -12.30 -7.90 2.87
CA THR A 323 -12.10 -8.32 4.27
C THR A 323 -13.25 -9.24 4.73
N ASP A 324 -13.09 -9.90 5.86
CA ASP A 324 -13.99 -10.95 6.37
C ASP A 324 -15.27 -10.44 7.06
N PHE A 325 -15.53 -9.14 7.02
CA PHE A 325 -16.65 -8.46 7.68
C PHE A 325 -16.67 -8.60 9.21
N SER A 326 -15.63 -9.14 9.84
CA SER A 326 -15.63 -9.49 11.27
C SER A 326 -15.87 -8.30 12.20
N VAL A 327 -15.36 -7.10 11.83
CA VAL A 327 -15.55 -5.88 12.61
C VAL A 327 -17.00 -5.43 12.57
N MET A 328 -17.65 -5.43 11.41
CA MET A 328 -19.06 -5.09 11.27
C MET A 328 -19.96 -6.14 11.92
N LYS A 329 -19.65 -7.44 11.76
CA LYS A 329 -20.35 -8.54 12.49
C LYS A 329 -20.35 -8.30 13.99
N LYS A 330 -19.20 -7.91 14.55
CA LYS A 330 -19.08 -7.61 15.97
C LYS A 330 -19.94 -6.39 16.37
N SER A 331 -20.02 -5.39 15.52
CA SER A 331 -20.75 -4.15 15.78
C SER A 331 -22.26 -4.32 15.71
N LEU A 332 -22.78 -5.06 14.71
CA LEU A 332 -24.21 -5.31 14.52
C LEU A 332 -24.74 -6.51 15.29
N GLY A 333 -23.86 -7.43 15.73
CA GLY A 333 -24.24 -8.65 16.44
C GLY A 333 -25.22 -9.50 15.62
N GLU A 334 -26.34 -9.90 16.24
CA GLU A 334 -27.37 -10.73 15.61
C GLU A 334 -28.10 -10.06 14.43
N LYS A 335 -27.95 -8.74 14.28
CA LYS A 335 -28.52 -8.00 13.15
C LYS A 335 -27.64 -8.00 11.90
N PHE A 336 -26.43 -8.57 12.00
CA PHE A 336 -25.52 -8.60 10.85
C PHE A 336 -26.11 -9.52 9.75
N PRO A 337 -26.25 -9.03 8.50
CA PRO A 337 -26.82 -9.80 7.41
C PRO A 337 -25.77 -10.79 6.85
N GLN A 338 -25.77 -12.03 7.36
CA GLN A 338 -24.83 -13.07 6.96
C GLN A 338 -24.93 -13.42 5.47
N ASP A 339 -26.11 -13.27 4.86
CA ASP A 339 -26.36 -13.50 3.44
C ASP A 339 -25.47 -12.64 2.52
N ILE A 340 -25.01 -11.47 2.97
CA ILE A 340 -24.05 -10.65 2.24
C ILE A 340 -22.70 -11.36 2.11
N VAL A 341 -22.20 -11.91 3.19
CA VAL A 341 -20.93 -12.65 3.19
C VAL A 341 -21.01 -13.88 2.30
N ASP A 342 -22.07 -14.66 2.49
CA ASP A 342 -22.30 -15.90 1.74
C ASP A 342 -22.37 -15.61 0.23
N LYS A 343 -23.01 -14.48 -0.13
CA LYS A 343 -23.10 -14.04 -1.53
C LYS A 343 -21.77 -13.55 -2.07
N CYS A 344 -21.02 -12.76 -1.30
CA CYS A 344 -19.68 -12.31 -1.71
C CYS A 344 -18.74 -13.49 -1.93
N GLU A 345 -18.75 -14.51 -1.05
CA GLU A 345 -17.96 -15.73 -1.22
C GLU A 345 -18.38 -16.55 -2.46
N GLU A 346 -19.69 -16.59 -2.77
CA GLU A 346 -20.20 -17.22 -4.01
C GLU A 346 -19.66 -16.49 -5.23
N LEU A 347 -19.77 -15.16 -5.25
CA LEU A 347 -19.35 -14.32 -6.37
C LEU A 347 -17.82 -14.37 -6.56
N GLU A 348 -17.05 -14.35 -5.48
CA GLU A 348 -15.61 -14.50 -5.50
C GLU A 348 -15.19 -15.79 -6.23
N LYS A 349 -15.81 -16.93 -5.89
CA LYS A 349 -15.54 -18.22 -6.54
C LYS A 349 -15.91 -18.20 -8.03
N LYS A 350 -17.01 -17.56 -8.39
CA LYS A 350 -17.47 -17.46 -9.78
C LYS A 350 -16.56 -16.56 -10.63
N ILE A 351 -16.09 -15.45 -10.06
CA ILE A 351 -15.12 -14.57 -10.73
C ILE A 351 -13.78 -15.30 -10.87
N ALA A 352 -13.28 -15.91 -9.80
CA ALA A 352 -12.01 -16.62 -9.81
C ALA A 352 -12.00 -17.81 -10.79
N SER A 353 -13.13 -18.47 -11.00
CA SER A 353 -13.27 -19.56 -11.98
C SER A 353 -13.55 -19.10 -13.42
N GLY A 354 -13.79 -17.79 -13.64
CA GLY A 354 -14.17 -17.23 -14.95
C GLY A 354 -15.65 -17.47 -15.32
N GLU A 355 -16.49 -17.95 -14.41
CA GLU A 355 -17.94 -18.06 -14.63
C GLU A 355 -18.60 -16.66 -14.75
N ILE A 356 -18.08 -15.71 -14.00
CA ILE A 356 -18.42 -14.28 -14.12
C ILE A 356 -17.20 -13.54 -14.64
N GLU A 357 -17.33 -12.95 -15.83
CA GLU A 357 -16.33 -12.05 -16.38
C GLU A 357 -16.68 -10.60 -15.97
N VAL A 358 -15.77 -9.99 -15.17
CA VAL A 358 -15.88 -8.58 -14.80
C VAL A 358 -15.15 -7.75 -15.84
N LYS A 359 -15.87 -6.90 -16.56
CA LYS A 359 -15.27 -6.05 -17.60
C LYS A 359 -14.35 -5.00 -17.00
N ASN A 360 -13.22 -4.79 -17.64
CA ASN A 360 -12.32 -3.69 -17.31
C ASN A 360 -12.80 -2.37 -17.93
N TYR A 361 -12.30 -1.26 -17.38
CA TYR A 361 -12.34 0.02 -18.08
C TYR A 361 -11.45 -0.03 -19.33
N GLU A 362 -11.80 0.75 -20.36
CA GLU A 362 -11.07 0.78 -21.63
C GLU A 362 -9.57 1.10 -21.40
N GLY A 363 -8.68 0.26 -21.94
CA GLY A 363 -7.24 0.37 -21.74
C GLY A 363 -6.72 -0.29 -20.46
N PHE A 364 -7.57 -1.02 -19.71
CA PHE A 364 -7.19 -1.83 -18.56
C PHE A 364 -7.44 -3.31 -18.80
N GLY A 365 -6.71 -4.17 -18.07
CA GLY A 365 -6.82 -5.61 -18.18
C GLY A 365 -5.49 -6.27 -18.51
N PRO A 366 -5.47 -7.62 -18.61
CA PRO A 366 -4.23 -8.37 -18.80
C PRO A 366 -3.55 -8.14 -20.15
N GLU A 367 -4.31 -7.66 -21.14
CA GLU A 367 -3.83 -7.41 -22.51
C GLU A 367 -3.58 -5.90 -22.80
N ALA A 368 -3.79 -5.02 -21.81
CA ALA A 368 -3.64 -3.57 -21.95
C ALA A 368 -2.17 -3.11 -21.99
#